data_196d0eda97675e2696c905ea1c628b25
#
_entry.id   196d0eda97675e2696c905ea1c628b25
#
_cell.length_a   1.000
_cell.length_b   1.000
_cell.length_c   1.000
_cell.angle_alpha   90.00
_cell.angle_beta   90.00
_cell.angle_gamma   90.00
#
_symmetry.space_group_name_H-M   'P 1'
#
loop_
_entity.id
_entity.type
_entity.pdbx_description
1 polymer ?
#
loop_
_entity_poly.entity_id
_entity_poly.type
_entity_poly.pdbx_seq_one_letter_code
_entity_poly.pdbx_strand_id
1 'polypeptide(L)'
;MARNITVIPAKRKNHNVKSQVEANDKIRVAAYCRVSTDREEQESSFKNQQEYYMKYIESHEDYTMAGIYADEGITATNTKKREDFKRMIQDCEKGNIDLVITKSISRFARNTQDCLFYARKLKELRIPIIFEKENINTMDASGELLFTILSSLAQEESRNISENCKWAIRHNFAKGKPTLNTKNFLGYDKDEEGNLVINKKQAELVRRIFRMYEEGLSENEIGHVLRDEGIKGVRGDSWPNTAIKNLLQNEKYCGDLLMQKTYTVDFLSKKKAKNNGEVEQYFIEDDHEAIIPKDEWKAVQLELARREKFREEVGMGIYSNCFSPYSGHVICPKCGKPYRKCGGRNNDRDFWMCSSKKKDGAGACCAENVRTTALDEAFKIAWNSLVKDRGNLKVDWECKISEGDPLERLRARQFLSQTKEGPIREAYPELIKLALERINVIDKKTFEVYFLDGSTKKVCIPG
;
A
#
# COMPACT_ATOMS: atom_id res chain seq x y z
N MET A 1 23.37 50.28 10.78
CA MET A 1 22.66 50.70 9.54
C MET A 1 21.26 50.10 9.58
N ALA A 2 20.25 50.95 9.72
CA ALA A 2 18.85 50.54 9.74
C ALA A 2 18.43 50.16 8.32
N ARG A 3 17.86 48.95 8.13
CA ARG A 3 17.32 48.55 6.82
C ARG A 3 15.95 49.20 6.61
N ASN A 4 15.80 50.02 5.59
CA ASN A 4 14.50 50.53 5.18
C ASN A 4 13.66 49.37 4.58
N ILE A 5 12.61 48.98 5.27
CA ILE A 5 11.64 47.98 4.80
C ILE A 5 10.44 48.71 4.21
N THR A 6 10.26 48.62 2.90
CA THR A 6 9.05 49.11 2.24
C THR A 6 8.06 47.94 2.14
N VAL A 7 6.94 48.07 2.85
CA VAL A 7 5.85 47.10 2.76
C VAL A 7 5.04 47.38 1.49
N ILE A 8 5.09 46.45 0.53
CA ILE A 8 4.24 46.49 -0.66
C ILE A 8 2.90 45.84 -0.30
N PRO A 9 1.79 46.55 -0.25
CA PRO A 9 0.51 45.95 0.09
C PRO A 9 0.09 44.92 -0.97
N ALA A 10 -0.47 43.79 -0.53
CA ALA A 10 -0.99 42.78 -1.40
C ALA A 10 -2.05 43.34 -2.34
N LYS A 11 -1.88 43.19 -3.63
CA LYS A 11 -2.93 43.49 -4.61
C LYS A 11 -4.08 42.54 -4.38
N ARG A 12 -5.11 42.96 -3.64
CA ARG A 12 -6.42 42.30 -3.68
C ARG A 12 -6.86 42.30 -5.13
N LYS A 13 -7.03 41.11 -5.72
CA LYS A 13 -7.80 40.98 -6.95
C LYS A 13 -9.22 41.43 -6.60
N ASN A 14 -9.53 42.67 -6.80
CA ASN A 14 -10.90 43.11 -6.87
C ASN A 14 -11.50 42.40 -8.09
N HIS A 15 -12.18 41.30 -7.88
CA HIS A 15 -13.29 40.98 -8.75
C HIS A 15 -14.26 42.14 -8.52
N ASN A 16 -14.17 43.12 -9.41
CA ASN A 16 -15.22 44.13 -9.55
C ASN A 16 -16.52 43.43 -9.91
N VAL A 17 -17.22 42.93 -8.88
CA VAL A 17 -18.67 42.89 -8.95
C VAL A 17 -19.05 44.37 -8.87
N LYS A 18 -19.50 44.90 -9.97
CA LYS A 18 -20.10 46.22 -10.07
C LYS A 18 -21.17 46.34 -8.98
N SER A 19 -20.80 46.94 -7.86
CA SER A 19 -21.77 47.50 -6.90
C SER A 19 -22.13 48.92 -7.37
N GLN A 20 -22.74 48.99 -8.51
CA GLN A 20 -23.62 50.07 -8.93
C GLN A 20 -24.88 49.36 -9.45
N VAL A 21 -25.70 48.95 -8.52
CA VAL A 21 -27.13 48.78 -8.81
C VAL A 21 -27.60 50.18 -9.05
N GLU A 22 -27.68 50.57 -10.31
CA GLU A 22 -28.54 51.68 -10.70
C GLU A 22 -29.94 51.32 -10.20
N ALA A 23 -30.62 52.20 -9.56
CA ALA A 23 -31.88 52.02 -8.82
C ALA A 23 -33.07 51.58 -9.71
N ASN A 24 -32.85 50.72 -10.71
CA ASN A 24 -33.88 50.23 -11.62
C ASN A 24 -33.62 48.83 -12.22
N ASP A 25 -32.60 48.07 -11.80
CA ASP A 25 -32.39 46.72 -12.31
C ASP A 25 -33.14 45.70 -11.47
N LYS A 26 -34.17 45.09 -12.07
CA LYS A 26 -34.97 44.02 -11.44
C LYS A 26 -34.10 42.79 -11.19
N ILE A 27 -34.32 42.10 -10.09
CA ILE A 27 -33.66 40.85 -9.69
C ILE A 27 -33.99 39.75 -10.71
N ARG A 28 -32.97 39.14 -11.35
CA ARG A 28 -33.15 38.07 -12.34
C ARG A 28 -33.36 36.75 -11.62
N VAL A 29 -34.61 36.24 -11.67
CA VAL A 29 -35.06 35.09 -10.92
C VAL A 29 -35.14 33.86 -11.81
N ALA A 30 -34.49 32.77 -11.42
CA ALA A 30 -34.63 31.44 -12.02
C ALA A 30 -35.48 30.52 -11.17
N ALA A 31 -36.42 29.81 -11.79
CA ALA A 31 -37.18 28.78 -11.13
C ALA A 31 -36.64 27.38 -11.48
N TYR A 32 -36.42 26.53 -10.49
CA TYR A 32 -36.03 25.15 -10.72
C TYR A 32 -37.16 24.18 -10.33
N CYS A 33 -37.54 23.32 -11.30
CA CYS A 33 -38.61 22.34 -11.18
C CYS A 33 -38.07 20.91 -11.36
N ARG A 34 -38.67 19.95 -10.63
CA ARG A 34 -38.43 18.53 -10.84
C ARG A 34 -39.78 17.82 -10.93
N VAL A 35 -40.07 17.22 -12.08
CA VAL A 35 -41.35 16.53 -12.34
C VAL A 35 -41.19 15.02 -12.18
N SER A 36 -42.30 14.31 -11.83
CA SER A 36 -42.32 12.84 -11.64
C SER A 36 -42.37 12.09 -12.96
N THR A 37 -42.15 10.78 -13.00
CA THR A 37 -41.93 9.94 -14.18
C THR A 37 -43.23 9.41 -14.86
N ASP A 38 -44.43 9.66 -14.32
CA ASP A 38 -45.70 9.18 -14.95
C ASP A 38 -46.10 10.10 -16.12
N ARG A 39 -46.12 9.53 -17.33
CA ARG A 39 -46.16 10.29 -18.58
C ARG A 39 -47.37 11.22 -18.80
N GLU A 40 -48.55 10.86 -18.35
CA GLU A 40 -49.76 11.69 -18.55
C GLU A 40 -49.95 12.78 -17.50
N GLU A 41 -49.46 12.53 -16.26
CA GLU A 41 -49.43 13.55 -15.18
C GLU A 41 -48.27 14.53 -15.32
N GLN A 42 -47.23 14.19 -16.08
CA GLN A 42 -46.03 15.00 -16.27
C GLN A 42 -46.27 16.29 -17.04
N GLU A 43 -46.94 16.22 -18.20
CA GLU A 43 -47.13 17.41 -19.04
C GLU A 43 -48.06 18.43 -18.38
N SER A 44 -49.13 17.96 -17.71
CA SER A 44 -50.00 18.83 -16.94
C SER A 44 -49.32 19.40 -15.70
N SER A 45 -48.57 18.59 -14.97
CA SER A 45 -47.85 19.04 -13.79
C SER A 45 -46.72 20.02 -14.12
N PHE A 46 -46.01 19.81 -15.26
CA PHE A 46 -44.93 20.69 -15.69
C PHE A 46 -45.49 22.06 -16.13
N LYS A 47 -46.52 22.07 -16.97
CA LYS A 47 -47.20 23.31 -17.39
C LYS A 47 -47.72 24.10 -16.20
N ASN A 48 -48.39 23.41 -15.28
CA ASN A 48 -48.92 24.03 -14.04
C ASN A 48 -47.81 24.65 -13.18
N GLN A 49 -46.63 24.01 -13.06
CA GLN A 49 -45.48 24.54 -12.32
C GLN A 49 -44.87 25.74 -13.05
N GLN A 50 -44.77 25.70 -14.40
CA GLN A 50 -44.28 26.84 -15.18
C GLN A 50 -45.20 28.04 -15.07
N GLU A 51 -46.52 27.85 -15.23
CA GLU A 51 -47.50 28.92 -15.08
C GLU A 51 -47.50 29.50 -13.67
N TYR A 52 -47.35 28.64 -12.65
CA TYR A 52 -47.23 29.09 -11.27
C TYR A 52 -46.01 30.00 -11.06
N TYR A 53 -44.83 29.58 -11.51
CA TYR A 53 -43.62 30.38 -11.34
C TYR A 53 -43.59 31.62 -12.19
N MET A 54 -44.18 31.59 -13.39
CA MET A 54 -44.38 32.79 -14.20
C MET A 54 -45.26 33.82 -13.45
N LYS A 55 -46.41 33.40 -12.98
CA LYS A 55 -47.32 34.30 -12.22
C LYS A 55 -46.66 34.77 -10.89
N TYR A 56 -45.93 33.87 -10.21
CA TYR A 56 -45.25 34.22 -8.98
C TYR A 56 -44.18 35.31 -9.21
N ILE A 57 -43.36 35.15 -10.24
CA ILE A 57 -42.31 36.13 -10.53
C ILE A 57 -42.90 37.45 -11.06
N GLU A 58 -43.93 37.39 -11.90
CA GLU A 58 -44.65 38.55 -12.45
C GLU A 58 -45.38 39.36 -11.34
N SER A 59 -45.84 38.70 -10.29
CA SER A 59 -46.52 39.35 -9.18
C SER A 59 -45.62 40.19 -8.30
N HIS A 60 -44.29 40.06 -8.46
CA HIS A 60 -43.29 40.86 -7.71
C HIS A 60 -42.70 41.93 -8.63
N GLU A 61 -42.92 43.18 -8.31
CA GLU A 61 -42.45 44.31 -9.12
C GLU A 61 -40.93 44.36 -9.31
N ASP A 62 -40.20 43.85 -8.32
CA ASP A 62 -38.73 43.85 -8.30
C ASP A 62 -38.11 42.65 -9.03
N TYR A 63 -38.89 41.70 -9.53
CA TYR A 63 -38.40 40.50 -10.19
C TYR A 63 -38.52 40.57 -11.71
N THR A 64 -37.55 39.91 -12.39
CA THR A 64 -37.62 39.61 -13.80
C THR A 64 -37.28 38.12 -14.05
N MET A 65 -37.95 37.49 -14.97
CA MET A 65 -37.74 36.09 -15.30
C MET A 65 -36.36 35.89 -15.99
N ALA A 66 -35.45 35.12 -15.37
CA ALA A 66 -34.21 34.69 -15.99
C ALA A 66 -34.35 33.37 -16.75
N GLY A 67 -35.22 32.50 -16.26
CA GLY A 67 -35.53 31.22 -16.93
C GLY A 67 -36.20 30.23 -15.99
N ILE A 68 -36.85 29.21 -16.62
CA ILE A 68 -37.39 28.05 -15.92
C ILE A 68 -36.54 26.83 -16.33
N TYR A 69 -35.98 26.15 -15.38
CA TYR A 69 -35.13 24.98 -15.56
C TYR A 69 -35.88 23.76 -15.00
N ALA A 70 -36.01 22.72 -15.82
CA ALA A 70 -36.79 21.57 -15.40
C ALA A 70 -36.13 20.25 -15.82
N ASP A 71 -35.91 19.39 -14.85
CA ASP A 71 -35.44 18.04 -15.10
C ASP A 71 -36.55 17.02 -14.82
N GLU A 72 -36.66 15.99 -15.67
CA GLU A 72 -37.53 14.86 -15.41
C GLU A 72 -37.08 14.08 -14.18
N GLY A 73 -38.00 13.73 -13.31
CA GLY A 73 -37.74 12.87 -12.15
C GLY A 73 -37.45 11.44 -12.65
N ILE A 74 -36.28 10.92 -12.28
CA ILE A 74 -35.81 9.62 -12.76
C ILE A 74 -36.00 8.58 -11.69
N THR A 75 -36.49 7.38 -12.09
CA THR A 75 -36.43 6.15 -11.28
C THR A 75 -34.97 5.77 -10.97
N ALA A 76 -34.73 5.05 -9.85
CA ALA A 76 -33.41 4.72 -9.31
C ALA A 76 -32.42 4.05 -10.29
N THR A 77 -32.89 3.60 -11.46
CA THR A 77 -32.12 2.85 -12.45
C THR A 77 -31.67 3.64 -13.67
N ASN A 78 -32.08 4.92 -13.85
CA ASN A 78 -31.77 5.68 -15.06
C ASN A 78 -30.86 6.89 -14.74
N THR A 79 -29.64 6.83 -15.24
CA THR A 79 -28.54 7.80 -15.04
C THR A 79 -28.65 9.06 -15.92
N LYS A 80 -29.84 9.44 -16.42
CA LYS A 80 -29.98 10.68 -17.19
C LYS A 80 -29.48 11.87 -16.36
N LYS A 81 -28.56 12.60 -16.93
CA LYS A 81 -27.87 13.74 -16.31
C LYS A 81 -28.87 14.89 -16.14
N ARG A 82 -28.91 15.49 -14.96
CA ARG A 82 -29.66 16.75 -14.68
C ARG A 82 -29.10 17.88 -15.54
N GLU A 83 -29.47 17.91 -16.80
CA GLU A 83 -28.86 18.85 -17.76
C GLU A 83 -29.32 20.28 -17.51
N ASP A 84 -30.61 20.46 -17.22
CA ASP A 84 -31.18 21.76 -16.91
C ASP A 84 -30.70 22.31 -15.57
N PHE A 85 -30.57 21.46 -14.56
CA PHE A 85 -29.95 21.89 -13.29
C PHE A 85 -28.52 22.38 -13.49
N LYS A 86 -27.74 21.64 -14.28
CA LYS A 86 -26.35 22.05 -14.58
C LYS A 86 -26.30 23.34 -15.38
N ARG A 87 -27.20 23.49 -16.34
CA ARG A 87 -27.34 24.73 -17.12
C ARG A 87 -27.68 25.88 -16.21
N MET A 88 -28.64 25.74 -15.27
CA MET A 88 -28.96 26.74 -14.26
C MET A 88 -27.73 27.15 -13.44
N ILE A 89 -26.97 26.16 -12.92
CA ILE A 89 -25.75 26.45 -12.15
C ILE A 89 -24.71 27.20 -13.01
N GLN A 90 -24.53 26.82 -14.28
CA GLN A 90 -23.63 27.53 -15.18
C GLN A 90 -24.08 28.97 -15.46
N ASP A 91 -25.38 29.20 -15.59
CA ASP A 91 -25.94 30.56 -15.81
C ASP A 91 -25.81 31.41 -14.52
N CYS A 92 -25.91 30.78 -13.34
CA CYS A 92 -25.54 31.39 -12.05
C CYS A 92 -24.05 31.84 -12.04
N GLU A 93 -23.15 30.93 -12.46
CA GLU A 93 -21.70 31.23 -12.51
C GLU A 93 -21.36 32.33 -13.50
N LYS A 94 -22.11 32.47 -14.59
CA LYS A 94 -21.96 33.55 -15.57
C LYS A 94 -22.56 34.87 -15.09
N GLY A 95 -23.25 34.89 -13.95
CA GLY A 95 -23.90 36.07 -13.41
C GLY A 95 -25.18 36.44 -14.15
N ASN A 96 -25.88 35.49 -14.78
CA ASN A 96 -27.14 35.71 -15.47
C ASN A 96 -28.37 35.56 -14.55
N ILE A 97 -28.18 35.03 -13.34
CA ILE A 97 -29.22 34.74 -12.35
C ILE A 97 -28.79 35.35 -11.02
N ASP A 98 -29.70 36.06 -10.37
CA ASP A 98 -29.49 36.71 -9.08
C ASP A 98 -30.21 35.99 -7.94
N LEU A 99 -31.26 35.19 -8.25
CA LEU A 99 -32.07 34.46 -7.27
C LEU A 99 -32.54 33.12 -7.88
N VAL A 100 -32.48 32.04 -7.13
CA VAL A 100 -33.06 30.75 -7.48
C VAL A 100 -34.25 30.47 -6.58
N ILE A 101 -35.38 30.07 -7.17
CA ILE A 101 -36.59 29.62 -6.44
C ILE A 101 -36.86 28.17 -6.77
N THR A 102 -37.19 27.37 -5.77
CA THR A 102 -37.60 25.97 -5.94
C THR A 102 -38.61 25.57 -4.87
N LYS A 103 -39.48 24.62 -5.20
CA LYS A 103 -40.59 24.21 -4.34
C LYS A 103 -40.14 23.65 -2.98
N SER A 104 -39.02 22.90 -2.92
CA SER A 104 -38.53 22.30 -1.71
C SER A 104 -37.08 21.83 -1.84
N ILE A 105 -36.42 21.62 -0.70
CA ILE A 105 -35.08 21.05 -0.63
C ILE A 105 -34.98 19.70 -1.38
N SER A 106 -35.99 18.84 -1.22
CA SER A 106 -36.04 17.52 -1.89
C SER A 106 -36.20 17.62 -3.41
N ARG A 107 -36.67 18.75 -3.95
CA ARG A 107 -36.72 19.01 -5.39
C ARG A 107 -35.43 19.59 -5.92
N PHE A 108 -34.74 20.39 -5.12
CA PHE A 108 -33.46 21.01 -5.47
C PHE A 108 -32.35 19.95 -5.62
N ALA A 109 -32.25 18.99 -4.70
CA ALA A 109 -31.18 17.99 -4.71
C ALA A 109 -31.71 16.55 -4.52
N ARG A 110 -30.89 15.57 -4.91
CA ARG A 110 -31.21 14.13 -4.81
C ARG A 110 -30.81 13.53 -3.46
N ASN A 111 -29.78 14.07 -2.87
CA ASN A 111 -29.25 13.66 -1.59
C ASN A 111 -28.75 14.89 -0.80
N THR A 112 -28.46 14.70 0.45
CA THR A 112 -28.02 15.74 1.38
C THR A 112 -26.68 16.34 0.98
N GLN A 113 -25.78 15.55 0.42
CA GLN A 113 -24.44 16.00 -0.01
C GLN A 113 -24.52 16.92 -1.22
N ASP A 114 -25.32 16.56 -2.24
CA ASP A 114 -25.52 17.41 -3.43
C ASP A 114 -26.20 18.71 -3.03
N CYS A 115 -27.21 18.67 -2.15
CA CYS A 115 -27.88 19.85 -1.66
C CYS A 115 -26.91 20.82 -0.99
N LEU A 116 -26.12 20.31 -0.06
CA LEU A 116 -25.13 21.09 0.66
C LEU A 116 -24.06 21.68 -0.27
N PHE A 117 -23.57 20.89 -1.23
CA PHE A 117 -22.56 21.31 -2.18
C PHE A 117 -23.06 22.48 -3.06
N TYR A 118 -24.17 22.30 -3.74
CA TYR A 118 -24.67 23.32 -4.65
C TYR A 118 -25.22 24.56 -3.93
N ALA A 119 -25.85 24.38 -2.77
CA ALA A 119 -26.32 25.52 -2.00
C ALA A 119 -25.17 26.37 -1.43
N ARG A 120 -24.06 25.75 -0.97
CA ARG A 120 -22.85 26.49 -0.59
C ARG A 120 -22.21 27.19 -1.79
N LYS A 121 -22.14 26.54 -2.93
CA LYS A 121 -21.61 27.12 -4.15
C LYS A 121 -22.39 28.37 -4.57
N LEU A 122 -23.71 28.33 -4.55
CA LEU A 122 -24.54 29.50 -4.87
C LEU A 122 -24.42 30.60 -3.81
N LYS A 123 -24.27 30.22 -2.52
CA LYS A 123 -24.00 31.16 -1.45
C LYS A 123 -22.67 31.91 -1.64
N GLU A 124 -21.62 31.21 -2.06
CA GLU A 124 -20.30 31.81 -2.39
C GLU A 124 -20.42 32.83 -3.56
N LEU A 125 -21.31 32.55 -4.52
CA LEU A 125 -21.65 33.43 -5.61
C LEU A 125 -22.61 34.57 -5.20
N ARG A 126 -23.04 34.60 -3.93
CA ARG A 126 -24.05 35.52 -3.37
C ARG A 126 -25.42 35.42 -4.05
N ILE A 127 -25.78 34.23 -4.54
CA ILE A 127 -27.09 33.96 -5.15
C ILE A 127 -27.93 33.21 -4.11
N PRO A 128 -29.00 33.82 -3.55
CA PRO A 128 -29.92 33.17 -2.64
C PRO A 128 -30.70 32.07 -3.32
N ILE A 129 -31.05 31.03 -2.52
CA ILE A 129 -32.02 30.03 -2.91
C ILE A 129 -33.22 30.16 -1.96
N ILE A 130 -34.42 30.26 -2.52
CA ILE A 130 -35.67 30.22 -1.75
C ILE A 130 -36.28 28.84 -1.89
N PHE A 131 -36.43 28.14 -0.76
CA PHE A 131 -37.19 26.90 -0.65
C PHE A 131 -38.61 27.24 -0.17
N GLU A 132 -39.57 27.27 -1.08
CA GLU A 132 -40.92 27.77 -0.80
C GLU A 132 -41.64 26.97 0.30
N LYS A 133 -41.60 25.62 0.22
CA LYS A 133 -42.30 24.75 1.16
C LYS A 133 -41.77 24.89 2.59
N GLU A 134 -40.46 24.99 2.73
CA GLU A 134 -39.78 25.13 4.00
C GLU A 134 -39.70 26.59 4.48
N ASN A 135 -40.05 27.54 3.63
CA ASN A 135 -39.93 28.99 3.83
C ASN A 135 -38.54 29.41 4.32
N ILE A 136 -37.51 28.91 3.60
CA ILE A 136 -36.09 29.14 3.90
C ILE A 136 -35.41 29.89 2.78
N ASN A 137 -34.73 30.98 3.13
CA ASN A 137 -33.77 31.65 2.26
C ASN A 137 -32.34 31.31 2.70
N THR A 138 -31.50 30.86 1.78
CA THR A 138 -30.13 30.40 2.10
C THR A 138 -29.19 31.53 2.57
N MET A 139 -29.56 32.77 2.41
CA MET A 139 -28.77 33.93 2.87
C MET A 139 -29.16 34.41 4.28
N ASP A 140 -30.28 33.96 4.82
CA ASP A 140 -30.79 34.35 6.13
C ASP A 140 -30.28 33.42 7.24
N ALA A 141 -30.59 33.74 8.51
CA ALA A 141 -30.24 32.90 9.66
C ALA A 141 -30.86 31.49 9.59
N SER A 142 -32.02 31.35 8.97
CA SER A 142 -32.65 30.06 8.67
C SER A 142 -31.83 29.21 7.69
N GLY A 143 -31.17 29.85 6.73
CA GLY A 143 -30.24 29.21 5.82
C GLY A 143 -28.99 28.67 6.51
N GLU A 144 -28.41 29.39 7.47
CA GLU A 144 -27.26 28.90 8.27
C GLU A 144 -27.63 27.69 9.12
N LEU A 145 -28.80 27.72 9.75
CA LEU A 145 -29.33 26.55 10.48
C LEU A 145 -29.50 25.35 9.53
N LEU A 146 -30.07 25.56 8.34
CA LEU A 146 -30.21 24.53 7.32
C LEU A 146 -28.86 23.93 6.92
N PHE A 147 -27.84 24.74 6.65
CA PHE A 147 -26.50 24.25 6.31
C PHE A 147 -25.88 23.41 7.43
N THR A 148 -26.12 23.79 8.69
CA THR A 148 -25.63 23.05 9.85
C THR A 148 -26.30 21.67 9.94
N ILE A 149 -27.63 21.62 9.80
CA ILE A 149 -28.40 20.37 9.83
C ILE A 149 -28.02 19.47 8.65
N LEU A 150 -27.96 20.00 7.43
CA LEU A 150 -27.58 19.24 6.25
C LEU A 150 -26.15 18.71 6.34
N SER A 151 -25.22 19.48 6.91
CA SER A 151 -23.84 19.04 7.14
C SER A 151 -23.79 17.85 8.09
N SER A 152 -24.52 17.92 9.20
CA SER A 152 -24.61 16.85 10.19
C SER A 152 -25.24 15.58 9.62
N LEU A 153 -26.34 15.72 8.86
CA LEU A 153 -27.01 14.60 8.19
C LEU A 153 -26.12 13.95 7.12
N ALA A 154 -25.42 14.73 6.30
CA ALA A 154 -24.51 14.21 5.28
C ALA A 154 -23.33 13.45 5.90
N GLN A 155 -22.83 13.91 7.05
CA GLN A 155 -21.77 13.23 7.79
C GLN A 155 -22.28 11.91 8.38
N GLU A 156 -23.48 11.89 8.97
CA GLU A 156 -24.07 10.69 9.54
C GLU A 156 -24.44 9.67 8.45
N GLU A 157 -24.96 10.09 7.32
CA GLU A 157 -25.20 9.21 6.16
C GLU A 157 -23.91 8.56 5.67
N SER A 158 -22.83 9.33 5.56
CA SER A 158 -21.50 8.79 5.17
C SER A 158 -20.96 7.78 6.18
N ARG A 159 -21.16 8.03 7.48
CA ARG A 159 -20.81 7.10 8.56
C ARG A 159 -21.61 5.81 8.47
N ASN A 160 -22.93 5.89 8.31
CA ASN A 160 -23.83 4.74 8.22
C ASN A 160 -23.48 3.85 6.99
N ILE A 161 -23.21 4.46 5.84
CA ILE A 161 -22.74 3.73 4.64
C ILE A 161 -21.43 3.00 4.96
N SER A 162 -20.47 3.66 5.61
CA SER A 162 -19.18 3.05 5.97
C SER A 162 -19.38 1.88 6.94
N GLU A 163 -20.24 2.01 7.93
CA GLU A 163 -20.52 0.96 8.92
C GLU A 163 -21.25 -0.24 8.28
N ASN A 164 -22.23 0.02 7.42
CA ASN A 164 -22.92 -1.03 6.65
C ASN A 164 -21.96 -1.80 5.74
N CYS A 165 -21.05 -1.10 5.05
CA CYS A 165 -20.02 -1.75 4.25
C CYS A 165 -19.08 -2.61 5.11
N LYS A 166 -18.64 -2.10 6.27
CA LYS A 166 -17.80 -2.86 7.21
C LYS A 166 -18.53 -4.11 7.70
N TRP A 167 -19.78 -3.97 8.07
CA TRP A 167 -20.62 -5.09 8.53
C TRP A 167 -20.76 -6.15 7.43
N ALA A 168 -21.11 -5.76 6.21
CA ALA A 168 -21.24 -6.69 5.08
C ALA A 168 -19.95 -7.45 4.78
N ILE A 169 -18.79 -6.75 4.81
CA ILE A 169 -17.48 -7.38 4.62
C ILE A 169 -17.20 -8.40 5.73
N ARG A 170 -17.39 -8.03 7.01
CA ARG A 170 -17.17 -8.95 8.15
C ARG A 170 -18.10 -10.16 8.09
N HIS A 171 -19.35 -9.94 7.72
CA HIS A 171 -20.32 -11.04 7.56
C HIS A 171 -19.92 -12.01 6.45
N ASN A 172 -19.40 -11.52 5.34
CA ASN A 172 -18.83 -12.36 4.29
C ASN A 172 -17.58 -13.11 4.76
N PHE A 173 -16.72 -12.47 5.53
CA PHE A 173 -15.55 -13.14 6.12
C PHE A 173 -15.94 -14.25 7.09
N ALA A 174 -16.91 -14.00 7.96
CA ALA A 174 -17.44 -15.01 8.89
C ALA A 174 -18.08 -16.21 8.16
N LYS A 175 -18.57 -16.01 6.94
CA LYS A 175 -19.11 -17.10 6.08
C LYS A 175 -18.05 -17.76 5.20
N GLY A 176 -16.77 -17.38 5.32
CA GLY A 176 -15.70 -17.90 4.47
C GLY A 176 -15.80 -17.47 2.99
N LYS A 177 -16.48 -16.37 2.69
CA LYS A 177 -16.67 -15.86 1.32
C LYS A 177 -16.00 -14.50 1.11
N PRO A 178 -14.66 -14.43 1.08
CA PRO A 178 -13.96 -13.16 0.87
C PRO A 178 -14.04 -12.72 -0.60
N THR A 179 -14.11 -11.41 -0.80
CA THR A 179 -13.91 -10.84 -2.12
C THR A 179 -12.41 -10.63 -2.36
N LEU A 180 -11.77 -11.55 -3.05
CA LEU A 180 -10.35 -11.45 -3.40
C LEU A 180 -10.17 -10.73 -4.74
N ASN A 181 -9.18 -9.85 -4.81
CA ASN A 181 -8.79 -9.22 -6.08
C ASN A 181 -7.58 -9.96 -6.67
N THR A 182 -7.80 -10.70 -7.76
CA THR A 182 -6.75 -11.49 -8.42
C THR A 182 -6.00 -10.73 -9.52
N LYS A 183 -6.44 -9.53 -9.94
CA LYS A 183 -5.77 -8.77 -11.01
C LYS A 183 -4.27 -8.55 -10.80
N ASN A 184 -3.85 -8.48 -9.53
CA ASN A 184 -2.46 -8.26 -9.14
C ASN A 184 -1.96 -9.35 -8.19
N PHE A 185 -2.48 -10.56 -8.31
CA PHE A 185 -2.11 -11.69 -7.48
C PHE A 185 -1.47 -12.75 -8.37
N LEU A 186 -0.15 -12.86 -8.28
CA LEU A 186 0.62 -13.82 -9.08
C LEU A 186 0.33 -15.25 -8.63
N GLY A 187 0.19 -16.17 -9.58
CA GLY A 187 0.07 -17.60 -9.33
C GLY A 187 -1.35 -18.12 -9.27
N TYR A 188 -2.35 -17.25 -9.08
CA TYR A 188 -3.76 -17.64 -9.01
C TYR A 188 -4.65 -16.80 -9.92
N ASP A 189 -5.58 -17.46 -10.56
CA ASP A 189 -6.73 -16.89 -11.25
C ASP A 189 -8.01 -17.17 -10.45
N LYS A 190 -9.15 -16.74 -10.94
CA LYS A 190 -10.49 -17.06 -10.39
C LYS A 190 -11.26 -17.91 -11.37
N ASP A 191 -11.96 -18.90 -10.81
CA ASP A 191 -13.01 -19.61 -11.54
C ASP A 191 -14.32 -18.78 -11.64
N GLU A 192 -15.35 -19.35 -12.28
CA GLU A 192 -16.66 -18.70 -12.44
C GLU A 192 -17.38 -18.52 -11.08
N GLU A 193 -17.05 -19.32 -10.09
CA GLU A 193 -17.61 -19.26 -8.74
C GLU A 193 -16.85 -18.28 -7.82
N GLY A 194 -15.68 -17.79 -8.28
CA GLY A 194 -14.84 -16.83 -7.56
C GLY A 194 -13.78 -17.45 -6.66
N ASN A 195 -13.58 -18.77 -6.70
CA ASN A 195 -12.53 -19.48 -5.98
C ASN A 195 -11.17 -19.29 -6.64
N LEU A 196 -10.08 -19.44 -5.87
CA LEU A 196 -8.73 -19.38 -6.38
C LEU A 196 -8.34 -20.67 -7.10
N VAL A 197 -7.88 -20.56 -8.35
CA VAL A 197 -7.38 -21.66 -9.16
C VAL A 197 -5.95 -21.37 -9.59
N ILE A 198 -5.08 -22.40 -9.54
CA ILE A 198 -3.66 -22.24 -9.88
C ILE A 198 -3.47 -21.88 -11.36
N ASN A 199 -2.83 -20.76 -11.62
CA ASN A 199 -2.27 -20.44 -12.93
C ASN A 199 -0.90 -21.12 -13.07
N LYS A 200 -0.83 -22.21 -13.83
CA LYS A 200 0.38 -23.06 -13.95
C LYS A 200 1.64 -22.30 -14.29
N LYS A 201 1.58 -21.37 -15.28
CA LYS A 201 2.75 -20.58 -15.70
C LYS A 201 3.24 -19.64 -14.61
N GLN A 202 2.32 -18.97 -13.94
CA GLN A 202 2.67 -18.04 -12.87
C GLN A 202 3.09 -18.78 -11.60
N ALA A 203 2.52 -19.94 -11.32
CA ALA A 203 2.88 -20.78 -10.17
C ALA A 203 4.33 -21.29 -10.25
N GLU A 204 4.82 -21.59 -11.45
CA GLU A 204 6.25 -21.94 -11.64
C GLU A 204 7.17 -20.80 -11.23
N LEU A 205 6.81 -19.57 -11.57
CA LEU A 205 7.59 -18.40 -11.16
C LEU A 205 7.54 -18.21 -9.62
N VAL A 206 6.38 -18.42 -9.01
CA VAL A 206 6.25 -18.36 -7.54
C VAL A 206 7.15 -19.41 -6.88
N ARG A 207 7.08 -20.68 -7.30
CA ARG A 207 7.94 -21.74 -6.79
C ARG A 207 9.42 -21.44 -6.96
N ARG A 208 9.78 -20.84 -8.09
CA ARG A 208 11.17 -20.43 -8.38
C ARG A 208 11.63 -19.33 -7.41
N ILE A 209 10.79 -18.34 -7.11
CA ILE A 209 11.11 -17.27 -6.15
C ILE A 209 11.35 -17.86 -4.75
N PHE A 210 10.49 -18.78 -4.29
CA PHE A 210 10.66 -19.48 -3.01
C PHE A 210 11.97 -20.26 -2.98
N ARG A 211 12.27 -21.04 -4.02
CA ARG A 211 13.52 -21.82 -4.13
C ARG A 211 14.77 -20.92 -4.10
N MET A 212 14.78 -19.81 -4.86
CA MET A 212 15.91 -18.87 -4.82
C MET A 212 16.13 -18.31 -3.41
N TYR A 213 15.05 -18.06 -2.67
CA TYR A 213 15.15 -17.57 -1.30
C TYR A 213 15.71 -18.65 -0.34
N GLU A 214 15.30 -19.91 -0.49
CA GLU A 214 15.81 -21.05 0.25
C GLU A 214 17.28 -21.36 -0.05
N GLU A 215 17.72 -21.10 -1.29
CA GLU A 215 19.12 -21.19 -1.71
C GLU A 215 19.98 -20.03 -1.18
N GLY A 216 19.41 -19.14 -0.39
CA GLY A 216 20.13 -18.09 0.33
C GLY A 216 20.16 -16.72 -0.35
N LEU A 217 19.51 -16.54 -1.52
CA LEU A 217 19.42 -15.22 -2.14
C LEU A 217 18.60 -14.26 -1.29
N SER A 218 18.99 -13.00 -1.30
CA SER A 218 18.21 -11.92 -0.68
C SER A 218 17.09 -11.48 -1.62
N GLU A 219 16.08 -10.79 -1.06
CA GLU A 219 14.95 -10.24 -1.82
C GLU A 219 15.44 -9.31 -2.96
N ASN A 220 16.55 -8.59 -2.72
CA ASN A 220 17.16 -7.71 -3.73
C ASN A 220 17.80 -8.50 -4.87
N GLU A 221 18.54 -9.55 -4.55
CA GLU A 221 19.18 -10.40 -5.56
C GLU A 221 18.16 -11.12 -6.41
N ILE A 222 17.08 -11.66 -5.80
CA ILE A 222 15.97 -12.26 -6.54
C ILE A 222 15.37 -11.25 -7.52
N GLY A 223 15.12 -10.02 -7.05
CA GLY A 223 14.60 -8.95 -7.90
C GLY A 223 15.52 -8.58 -9.05
N HIS A 224 16.85 -8.66 -8.87
CA HIS A 224 17.84 -8.46 -9.94
C HIS A 224 17.82 -9.60 -10.96
N VAL A 225 17.86 -10.85 -10.51
CA VAL A 225 17.80 -12.04 -11.39
C VAL A 225 16.56 -11.98 -12.29
N LEU A 226 15.39 -11.72 -11.71
CA LEU A 226 14.13 -11.64 -12.48
C LEU A 226 14.14 -10.50 -13.49
N ARG A 227 14.76 -9.37 -13.16
CA ARG A 227 14.88 -8.21 -14.05
C ARG A 227 15.84 -8.50 -15.20
N ASP A 228 16.98 -9.09 -14.91
CA ASP A 228 18.02 -9.41 -15.90
C ASP A 228 17.51 -10.44 -16.92
N GLU A 229 16.58 -11.30 -16.52
CA GLU A 229 15.87 -12.24 -17.38
C GLU A 229 14.67 -11.61 -18.12
N GLY A 230 14.38 -10.33 -17.89
CA GLY A 230 13.27 -9.64 -18.54
C GLY A 230 11.88 -10.04 -18.00
N ILE A 231 11.80 -10.70 -16.84
CA ILE A 231 10.55 -11.11 -16.22
C ILE A 231 9.90 -9.90 -15.54
N LYS A 232 8.74 -9.49 -16.02
CA LYS A 232 8.01 -8.34 -15.50
C LYS A 232 7.31 -8.66 -14.20
N GLY A 233 7.30 -7.68 -13.28
CA GLY A 233 6.52 -7.75 -12.06
C GLY A 233 5.02 -7.53 -12.30
N VAL A 234 4.21 -7.87 -11.33
CA VAL A 234 2.73 -7.75 -11.42
C VAL A 234 2.26 -6.30 -11.56
N ARG A 235 3.05 -5.31 -11.10
CA ARG A 235 2.69 -3.88 -11.12
C ARG A 235 3.65 -3.02 -11.96
N GLY A 236 4.40 -3.62 -12.86
CA GLY A 236 5.37 -2.92 -13.71
C GLY A 236 6.61 -3.75 -14.02
N ASP A 237 7.62 -3.10 -14.60
CA ASP A 237 8.81 -3.78 -15.11
C ASP A 237 9.85 -4.10 -14.01
N SER A 238 9.59 -3.81 -12.75
CA SER A 238 10.53 -4.00 -11.64
C SER A 238 10.01 -4.90 -10.54
N TRP A 239 10.94 -5.58 -9.86
CA TRP A 239 10.71 -6.38 -8.67
C TRP A 239 11.34 -5.71 -7.44
N PRO A 240 10.64 -4.76 -6.78
CA PRO A 240 11.17 -4.15 -5.57
C PRO A 240 11.22 -5.17 -4.41
N ASN A 241 12.17 -5.00 -3.50
CA ASN A 241 12.36 -5.89 -2.33
C ASN A 241 11.06 -6.12 -1.55
N THR A 242 10.26 -5.06 -1.40
CA THR A 242 8.96 -5.13 -0.72
C THR A 242 7.97 -6.04 -1.44
N ALA A 243 8.02 -6.12 -2.77
CA ALA A 243 7.15 -7.01 -3.54
C ALA A 243 7.54 -8.47 -3.32
N ILE A 244 8.85 -8.78 -3.38
CA ILE A 244 9.37 -10.12 -3.09
C ILE A 244 9.07 -10.51 -1.63
N LYS A 245 9.36 -9.63 -0.65
CA LYS A 245 9.05 -9.89 0.76
C LYS A 245 7.56 -10.17 0.99
N ASN A 246 6.68 -9.35 0.40
CA ASN A 246 5.23 -9.54 0.50
C ASN A 246 4.76 -10.84 -0.18
N LEU A 247 5.39 -11.25 -1.27
CA LEU A 247 5.11 -12.51 -1.94
C LEU A 247 5.48 -13.67 -1.01
N LEU A 248 6.71 -13.71 -0.49
CA LEU A 248 7.19 -14.75 0.42
C LEU A 248 6.36 -14.86 1.71
N GLN A 249 5.83 -13.75 2.22
CA GLN A 249 5.01 -13.70 3.44
C GLN A 249 3.52 -13.99 3.22
N ASN A 250 3.09 -14.19 1.99
CA ASN A 250 1.67 -14.35 1.71
C ASN A 250 1.23 -15.81 1.94
N GLU A 251 0.41 -16.01 2.97
CA GLU A 251 -0.13 -17.33 3.36
C GLU A 251 -0.98 -18.01 2.28
N LYS A 252 -1.50 -17.25 1.32
CA LYS A 252 -2.28 -17.82 0.23
C LYS A 252 -1.47 -18.80 -0.62
N TYR A 253 -0.16 -18.66 -0.67
CA TYR A 253 0.67 -19.60 -1.42
C TYR A 253 0.75 -20.99 -0.79
N CYS A 254 0.50 -21.11 0.51
CA CYS A 254 0.39 -22.42 1.17
C CYS A 254 -1.04 -22.92 1.32
N GLY A 255 -2.01 -22.30 0.64
CA GLY A 255 -3.42 -22.72 0.64
C GLY A 255 -4.26 -22.11 1.75
N ASP A 256 -3.67 -21.34 2.66
CA ASP A 256 -4.38 -20.73 3.79
C ASP A 256 -4.87 -19.33 3.42
N LEU A 257 -5.88 -18.84 4.14
CA LEU A 257 -6.46 -17.52 3.90
C LEU A 257 -6.63 -16.75 5.20
N LEU A 258 -5.89 -15.65 5.37
CA LEU A 258 -6.06 -14.71 6.47
C LEU A 258 -6.74 -13.44 5.99
N MET A 259 -7.92 -13.17 6.54
CA MET A 259 -8.74 -12.00 6.22
C MET A 259 -8.63 -10.94 7.31
N GLN A 260 -9.08 -9.70 7.02
CA GLN A 260 -9.05 -8.57 7.94
C GLN A 260 -7.62 -8.17 8.37
N LYS A 261 -6.62 -8.34 7.48
CA LYS A 261 -5.23 -7.91 7.72
C LYS A 261 -5.07 -6.40 7.92
N THR A 262 -6.02 -5.62 7.42
CA THR A 262 -6.07 -4.15 7.56
C THR A 262 -7.47 -3.70 7.87
N TYR A 263 -7.60 -2.56 8.56
CA TYR A 263 -8.88 -1.92 8.80
C TYR A 263 -8.80 -0.41 8.56
N THR A 264 -9.97 0.21 8.32
CA THR A 264 -10.06 1.66 8.16
C THR A 264 -10.25 2.29 9.54
N VAL A 265 -9.28 3.10 9.96
CA VAL A 265 -9.26 3.77 11.27
C VAL A 265 -10.31 4.87 11.31
N ASP A 266 -10.35 5.68 10.27
CA ASP A 266 -11.25 6.83 10.19
C ASP A 266 -12.00 6.82 8.86
N PHE A 267 -13.33 6.98 8.93
CA PHE A 267 -14.21 6.93 7.77
C PHE A 267 -14.13 8.18 6.90
N LEU A 268 -13.73 9.32 7.45
CA LEU A 268 -13.59 10.58 6.72
C LEU A 268 -12.31 10.59 5.87
N SER A 269 -11.16 10.35 6.50
CA SER A 269 -9.86 10.33 5.81
C SER A 269 -9.59 9.04 5.06
N LYS A 270 -10.41 7.98 5.27
CA LYS A 270 -10.23 6.62 4.72
C LYS A 270 -8.85 6.01 5.02
N LYS A 271 -8.19 6.50 6.08
CA LYS A 271 -6.88 6.01 6.50
C LYS A 271 -6.97 4.56 6.94
N LYS A 272 -6.13 3.70 6.34
CA LYS A 272 -6.01 2.27 6.70
C LYS A 272 -4.84 2.06 7.64
N ALA A 273 -4.99 1.14 8.59
CA ALA A 273 -3.92 0.63 9.44
C ALA A 273 -3.82 -0.90 9.31
N LYS A 274 -2.64 -1.44 9.60
CA LYS A 274 -2.46 -2.88 9.74
C LYS A 274 -3.19 -3.32 11.00
N ASN A 275 -3.88 -4.46 10.93
CA ASN A 275 -4.55 -5.07 12.08
C ASN A 275 -3.54 -5.91 12.85
N ASN A 276 -3.20 -5.48 14.07
CA ASN A 276 -2.33 -6.20 14.99
C ASN A 276 -3.11 -6.79 16.17
N GLY A 277 -4.43 -6.96 16.00
CA GLY A 277 -5.36 -7.47 17.03
C GLY A 277 -6.41 -6.45 17.46
N GLU A 278 -6.45 -5.24 16.84
CA GLU A 278 -7.45 -4.22 17.19
C GLU A 278 -8.86 -4.58 16.71
N VAL A 279 -8.98 -5.39 15.66
CA VAL A 279 -10.23 -5.94 15.15
C VAL A 279 -10.09 -7.42 14.86
N GLU A 280 -11.21 -8.15 14.90
CA GLU A 280 -11.22 -9.59 14.61
C GLU A 280 -10.59 -9.91 13.27
N GLN A 281 -9.80 -10.99 13.21
CA GLN A 281 -9.26 -11.58 12.00
C GLN A 281 -9.93 -12.94 11.78
N TYR A 282 -10.08 -13.31 10.51
CA TYR A 282 -10.67 -14.59 10.12
C TYR A 282 -9.61 -15.40 9.37
N PHE A 283 -9.33 -16.59 9.86
CA PHE A 283 -8.37 -17.52 9.27
C PHE A 283 -9.08 -18.77 8.78
N ILE A 284 -8.83 -19.13 7.54
CA ILE A 284 -9.31 -20.38 6.94
C ILE A 284 -8.08 -21.19 6.56
N GLU A 285 -7.99 -22.39 7.09
CA GLU A 285 -6.96 -23.35 6.74
C GLU A 285 -7.41 -24.16 5.53
N ASP A 286 -6.48 -24.41 4.58
CA ASP A 286 -6.72 -25.18 3.36
C ASP A 286 -7.92 -24.68 2.53
N ASP A 287 -8.03 -23.35 2.37
CA ASP A 287 -9.09 -22.69 1.59
C ASP A 287 -9.02 -23.03 0.10
N HIS A 288 -7.82 -23.22 -0.44
CA HIS A 288 -7.57 -23.46 -1.87
C HIS A 288 -6.31 -24.30 -2.09
N GLU A 289 -6.12 -24.78 -3.31
CA GLU A 289 -4.95 -25.59 -3.68
C GLU A 289 -3.64 -24.79 -3.49
N ALA A 290 -2.69 -25.37 -2.75
CA ALA A 290 -1.42 -24.72 -2.42
C ALA A 290 -0.44 -24.76 -3.61
N ILE A 291 0.22 -23.64 -3.91
CA ILE A 291 1.37 -23.59 -4.84
C ILE A 291 2.64 -24.06 -4.14
N ILE A 292 2.80 -23.73 -2.85
CA ILE A 292 3.96 -24.06 -2.02
C ILE A 292 3.48 -24.96 -0.87
N PRO A 293 4.15 -26.07 -0.59
CA PRO A 293 3.84 -26.91 0.57
C PRO A 293 3.90 -26.13 1.87
N LYS A 294 3.00 -26.42 2.83
CA LYS A 294 2.93 -25.70 4.12
C LYS A 294 4.25 -25.70 4.90
N ASP A 295 4.97 -26.82 4.89
CA ASP A 295 6.27 -26.93 5.56
C ASP A 295 7.34 -26.04 4.93
N GLU A 296 7.37 -25.98 3.61
CA GLU A 296 8.29 -25.11 2.84
C GLU A 296 7.96 -23.62 3.10
N TRP A 297 6.68 -23.25 3.05
CA TRP A 297 6.26 -21.90 3.38
C TRP A 297 6.63 -21.51 4.82
N LYS A 298 6.39 -22.39 5.81
CA LYS A 298 6.77 -22.18 7.21
C LYS A 298 8.29 -22.03 7.38
N ALA A 299 9.09 -22.84 6.69
CA ALA A 299 10.55 -22.72 6.69
C ALA A 299 10.99 -21.33 6.21
N VAL A 300 10.37 -20.82 5.13
CA VAL A 300 10.65 -19.49 4.61
C VAL A 300 10.25 -18.38 5.61
N GLN A 301 9.12 -18.54 6.34
CA GLN A 301 8.75 -17.57 7.39
C GLN A 301 9.78 -17.53 8.53
N LEU A 302 10.24 -18.70 9.00
CA LEU A 302 11.28 -18.80 10.04
C LEU A 302 12.60 -18.19 9.56
N GLU A 303 12.98 -18.42 8.30
CA GLU A 303 14.18 -17.82 7.71
C GLU A 303 14.07 -16.29 7.57
N LEU A 304 12.90 -15.76 7.17
CA LEU A 304 12.66 -14.32 7.16
C LEU A 304 12.84 -13.71 8.55
N ALA A 305 12.27 -14.33 9.58
CA ALA A 305 12.40 -13.88 10.97
C ALA A 305 13.85 -13.98 11.45
N ARG A 306 14.56 -15.07 11.15
CA ARG A 306 15.97 -15.25 11.49
C ARG A 306 16.87 -14.17 10.85
N ARG A 307 16.68 -13.90 9.55
CA ARG A 307 17.44 -12.85 8.84
C ARG A 307 17.14 -11.45 9.38
N GLU A 308 15.91 -11.19 9.78
CA GLU A 308 15.52 -9.90 10.37
C GLU A 308 16.18 -9.72 11.75
N LYS A 309 16.08 -10.73 12.61
CA LYS A 309 16.74 -10.74 13.93
C LYS A 309 18.25 -10.59 13.81
N PHE A 310 18.90 -11.32 12.92
CA PHE A 310 20.34 -11.21 12.67
C PHE A 310 20.74 -9.80 12.22
N ARG A 311 19.96 -9.17 11.32
CA ARG A 311 20.20 -7.78 10.87
C ARG A 311 20.11 -6.78 12.03
N GLU A 312 19.15 -6.96 12.92
CA GLU A 312 18.99 -6.11 14.11
C GLU A 312 20.16 -6.27 15.09
N GLU A 313 20.55 -7.50 15.40
CA GLU A 313 21.67 -7.82 16.29
C GLU A 313 23.00 -7.20 15.79
N VAL A 314 23.24 -7.29 14.49
CA VAL A 314 24.47 -6.78 13.87
C VAL A 314 24.41 -5.26 13.62
N GLY A 315 23.22 -4.65 13.75
CA GLY A 315 23.01 -3.21 13.50
C GLY A 315 23.17 -2.84 12.03
N MET A 316 22.74 -3.71 11.13
CA MET A 316 22.73 -3.47 9.68
C MET A 316 21.46 -2.74 9.26
N GLY A 317 21.63 -1.61 8.58
CA GLY A 317 20.50 -0.97 7.90
C GLY A 317 19.96 -1.82 6.75
N ILE A 318 18.73 -1.54 6.34
CA ILE A 318 17.97 -2.27 5.31
C ILE A 318 18.65 -2.25 3.92
N TYR A 319 19.59 -1.35 3.68
CA TYR A 319 20.23 -1.13 2.39
C TYR A 319 21.72 -1.51 2.42
N SER A 320 22.03 -2.71 1.96
CA SER A 320 23.40 -3.09 1.54
C SER A 320 23.36 -3.32 0.03
N ASN A 321 24.01 -2.44 -0.72
CA ASN A 321 24.15 -2.55 -2.18
C ASN A 321 25.34 -3.44 -2.59
N CYS A 322 25.87 -4.25 -1.68
CA CYS A 322 27.02 -5.10 -1.97
C CYS A 322 26.57 -6.53 -2.26
N PHE A 323 26.83 -7.00 -3.47
CA PHE A 323 26.47 -8.34 -3.96
C PHE A 323 27.47 -9.44 -3.58
N SER A 324 28.43 -9.16 -2.69
CA SER A 324 29.34 -10.19 -2.22
C SER A 324 28.61 -11.17 -1.29
N PRO A 325 28.82 -12.50 -1.41
CA PRO A 325 28.18 -13.50 -0.54
C PRO A 325 28.54 -13.33 0.94
N TYR A 326 29.62 -12.63 1.25
CA TYR A 326 30.03 -12.31 2.63
C TYR A 326 29.39 -11.05 3.19
N SER A 327 28.63 -10.31 2.40
CA SER A 327 28.05 -9.04 2.84
C SER A 327 27.09 -9.23 4.01
N GLY A 328 27.44 -8.63 5.14
CA GLY A 328 26.68 -8.75 6.40
C GLY A 328 27.02 -9.97 7.24
N HIS A 329 27.74 -10.94 6.72
CA HIS A 329 28.10 -12.18 7.41
C HIS A 329 29.49 -12.18 8.06
N VAL A 330 30.33 -11.18 7.79
CA VAL A 330 31.65 -11.05 8.42
C VAL A 330 31.56 -10.11 9.61
N ILE A 331 31.78 -10.63 10.81
CA ILE A 331 31.55 -9.93 12.07
C ILE A 331 32.85 -9.68 12.81
N CYS A 332 32.96 -8.52 13.42
CA CYS A 332 34.09 -8.16 14.29
C CYS A 332 33.81 -8.64 15.73
N PRO A 333 34.55 -9.61 16.27
CA PRO A 333 34.32 -10.09 17.62
C PRO A 333 34.67 -9.04 18.71
N LYS A 334 35.43 -7.99 18.35
CA LYS A 334 35.83 -6.93 19.29
C LYS A 334 34.73 -5.90 19.54
N CYS A 335 33.92 -5.57 18.54
CA CYS A 335 32.89 -4.55 18.66
C CYS A 335 31.48 -5.01 18.19
N GLY A 336 31.35 -6.26 17.78
CA GLY A 336 30.07 -6.84 17.32
C GLY A 336 29.56 -6.30 15.97
N LYS A 337 30.27 -5.36 15.33
CA LYS A 337 29.79 -4.73 14.08
C LYS A 337 30.27 -5.50 12.85
N PRO A 338 29.48 -5.46 11.74
CA PRO A 338 29.86 -6.14 10.52
C PRO A 338 31.08 -5.48 9.84
N TYR A 339 31.83 -6.27 9.13
CA TYR A 339 32.79 -5.78 8.18
C TYR A 339 32.09 -5.29 6.91
N ARG A 340 32.68 -4.28 6.30
CA ARG A 340 32.22 -3.73 5.01
C ARG A 340 33.32 -3.86 3.98
N LYS A 341 32.92 -4.30 2.78
CA LYS A 341 33.83 -4.36 1.64
C LYS A 341 34.31 -2.95 1.29
N CYS A 342 35.60 -2.78 1.15
CA CYS A 342 36.26 -1.57 0.72
C CYS A 342 37.01 -1.88 -0.56
N GLY A 343 36.51 -1.38 -1.71
CA GLY A 343 37.17 -1.51 -3.01
C GLY A 343 37.74 -0.18 -3.44
N GLY A 344 38.99 -0.16 -3.95
CA GLY A 344 39.50 0.90 -4.79
C GLY A 344 39.02 0.70 -6.24
N ARG A 345 39.07 1.74 -7.09
CA ARG A 345 38.73 1.68 -8.52
C ARG A 345 39.61 0.69 -9.31
N ASN A 346 40.68 0.17 -8.72
CA ASN A 346 41.55 -0.89 -9.27
C ASN A 346 41.37 -2.16 -8.42
N ASN A 347 41.10 -3.30 -9.04
CA ASN A 347 40.81 -4.61 -8.42
C ASN A 347 41.85 -5.09 -7.39
N ASP A 348 43.00 -4.44 -7.28
CA ASP A 348 44.10 -4.77 -6.37
C ASP A 348 43.88 -4.48 -4.88
N ARG A 349 42.74 -3.87 -4.52
CA ARG A 349 42.43 -3.47 -3.10
C ARG A 349 41.10 -4.02 -2.63
N ASP A 350 40.80 -5.28 -2.88
CA ASP A 350 39.62 -5.92 -2.38
C ASP A 350 39.82 -6.40 -0.94
N PHE A 351 39.46 -5.56 0.03
CA PHE A 351 39.57 -5.87 1.44
C PHE A 351 38.32 -5.50 2.23
N TRP A 352 38.18 -6.13 3.37
CA TRP A 352 37.08 -5.91 4.30
C TRP A 352 37.60 -5.18 5.56
N MET A 353 36.86 -4.19 6.02
CA MET A 353 37.16 -3.37 7.18
C MET A 353 35.96 -3.34 8.12
N CYS A 354 36.21 -3.42 9.43
CA CYS A 354 35.16 -3.24 10.44
C CYS A 354 34.44 -1.91 10.24
N SER A 355 33.08 -1.94 10.30
CA SER A 355 32.28 -0.75 10.01
C SER A 355 32.49 0.38 11.03
N SER A 356 32.77 0.09 12.32
CA SER A 356 33.16 1.10 13.29
C SER A 356 34.45 1.81 12.87
N LYS A 357 35.47 1.05 12.49
CA LYS A 357 36.75 1.61 12.00
C LYS A 357 36.58 2.43 10.73
N LYS A 358 35.69 1.98 9.83
CA LYS A 358 35.42 2.69 8.56
C LYS A 358 34.68 4.01 8.81
N LYS A 359 33.75 4.05 9.76
CA LYS A 359 32.90 5.21 10.04
C LYS A 359 33.59 6.23 10.96
N ASP A 360 34.20 5.74 12.06
CA ASP A 360 34.65 6.56 13.17
C ASP A 360 36.18 6.63 13.28
N GLY A 361 36.90 6.08 12.29
CA GLY A 361 38.36 6.12 12.20
C GLY A 361 39.09 4.94 12.89
N ALA A 362 40.42 4.90 12.72
CA ALA A 362 41.26 3.78 13.18
C ALA A 362 41.21 3.55 14.70
N GLY A 363 40.95 4.59 15.48
CA GLY A 363 40.84 4.52 16.94
C GLY A 363 39.57 3.87 17.45
N ALA A 364 38.53 3.80 16.65
CA ALA A 364 37.22 3.29 17.07
C ALA A 364 37.17 1.75 17.22
N CYS A 365 38.04 1.02 16.52
CA CYS A 365 38.16 -0.42 16.62
C CYS A 365 39.54 -0.88 16.15
N CYS A 366 40.20 -1.72 16.98
CA CYS A 366 41.51 -2.28 16.66
C CYS A 366 41.47 -3.54 15.78
N ALA A 367 40.32 -3.83 15.18
CA ALA A 367 40.14 -4.98 14.29
C ALA A 367 41.01 -4.85 13.01
N GLU A 368 41.58 -5.95 12.61
CA GLU A 368 42.43 -6.03 11.41
C GLU A 368 41.59 -6.08 10.15
N ASN A 369 42.10 -5.54 9.04
CA ASN A 369 41.49 -5.67 7.74
C ASN A 369 41.82 -7.03 7.14
N VAL A 370 40.87 -7.63 6.42
CA VAL A 370 41.04 -8.94 5.79
C VAL A 370 40.73 -8.84 4.30
N ARG A 371 41.40 -9.66 3.49
CA ARG A 371 41.13 -9.74 2.04
C ARG A 371 39.99 -10.71 1.76
N THR A 372 39.30 -10.54 0.65
CA THR A 372 38.25 -11.49 0.21
C THR A 372 38.84 -12.89 0.03
N THR A 373 40.03 -13.01 -0.56
CA THR A 373 40.74 -14.29 -0.70
C THR A 373 41.00 -15.02 0.61
N ALA A 374 41.22 -14.26 1.70
CA ALA A 374 41.38 -14.86 3.05
C ALA A 374 40.05 -15.41 3.58
N LEU A 375 38.91 -14.74 3.28
CA LEU A 375 37.60 -15.23 3.63
C LEU A 375 37.22 -16.49 2.80
N ASP A 376 37.56 -16.50 1.50
CA ASP A 376 37.35 -17.64 0.62
C ASP A 376 38.12 -18.87 1.12
N GLU A 377 39.40 -18.67 1.49
CA GLU A 377 40.24 -19.74 2.02
C GLU A 377 39.74 -20.25 3.38
N ALA A 378 39.34 -19.31 4.28
CA ALA A 378 38.78 -19.67 5.57
C ALA A 378 37.48 -20.48 5.43
N PHE A 379 36.57 -20.06 4.53
CA PHE A 379 35.34 -20.79 4.25
C PHE A 379 35.62 -22.17 3.67
N LYS A 380 36.51 -22.25 2.68
CA LYS A 380 36.93 -23.53 2.06
C LYS A 380 37.46 -24.53 3.10
N ILE A 381 38.41 -24.09 3.95
CA ILE A 381 38.99 -24.96 4.98
C ILE A 381 37.91 -25.40 5.96
N ALA A 382 37.04 -24.49 6.39
CA ALA A 382 35.94 -24.79 7.32
C ALA A 382 34.94 -25.78 6.73
N TRP A 383 34.53 -25.56 5.46
CA TRP A 383 33.63 -26.44 4.74
C TRP A 383 34.23 -27.84 4.56
N ASN A 384 35.48 -27.92 4.11
CA ASN A 384 36.16 -29.19 3.93
C ASN A 384 36.36 -29.97 5.26
N SER A 385 36.54 -29.24 6.37
CA SER A 385 36.53 -29.85 7.69
C SER A 385 35.15 -30.40 8.07
N LEU A 386 34.09 -29.66 7.75
CA LEU A 386 32.71 -30.10 7.98
C LEU A 386 32.39 -31.37 7.14
N VAL A 387 32.82 -31.40 5.86
CA VAL A 387 32.69 -32.57 4.99
C VAL A 387 33.42 -33.80 5.54
N LYS A 388 34.62 -33.62 6.11
CA LYS A 388 35.33 -34.70 6.79
C LYS A 388 34.56 -35.25 7.99
N ASP A 389 33.94 -34.37 8.77
CA ASP A 389 33.15 -34.72 9.94
C ASP A 389 31.72 -35.21 9.62
N ARG A 390 31.38 -35.31 8.32
CA ARG A 390 30.04 -35.65 7.84
C ARG A 390 29.47 -36.93 8.45
N GLY A 391 30.31 -37.92 8.76
CA GLY A 391 29.87 -39.18 9.38
C GLY A 391 29.18 -38.95 10.73
N ASN A 392 29.73 -38.07 11.54
CA ASN A 392 29.19 -37.71 12.86
C ASN A 392 28.00 -36.76 12.73
N LEU A 393 28.06 -35.78 11.83
CA LEU A 393 27.02 -34.78 11.64
C LEU A 393 25.76 -35.34 10.93
N LYS A 394 25.91 -36.42 10.17
CA LYS A 394 24.81 -37.05 9.46
C LYS A 394 23.68 -37.48 10.40
N VAL A 395 24.02 -38.06 11.55
CA VAL A 395 23.04 -38.52 12.54
C VAL A 395 22.23 -37.33 13.08
N ASP A 396 22.91 -36.23 13.40
CA ASP A 396 22.24 -35.00 13.86
C ASP A 396 21.32 -34.41 12.78
N TRP A 397 21.77 -34.36 11.52
CA TRP A 397 20.94 -33.89 10.41
C TRP A 397 19.74 -34.79 10.15
N GLU A 398 19.89 -36.12 10.23
CA GLU A 398 18.78 -37.07 10.09
C GLU A 398 17.76 -36.92 11.23
N CYS A 399 18.23 -36.68 12.47
CA CYS A 399 17.36 -36.35 13.58
C CYS A 399 16.59 -35.01 13.34
N LYS A 400 17.29 -33.96 12.91
CA LYS A 400 16.66 -32.70 12.56
C LYS A 400 15.65 -32.79 11.40
N ILE A 401 15.85 -33.70 10.46
CA ILE A 401 14.87 -34.00 9.39
C ILE A 401 13.60 -34.61 9.93
N SER A 402 13.71 -35.51 10.94
CA SER A 402 12.55 -36.19 11.51
C SER A 402 11.81 -35.36 12.57
N GLU A 403 12.52 -34.67 13.44
CA GLU A 403 11.99 -34.05 14.65
C GLU A 403 12.10 -32.53 14.69
N GLY A 404 12.96 -31.93 13.83
CA GLY A 404 13.23 -30.51 13.80
C GLY A 404 12.05 -29.67 13.29
N ASP A 405 12.14 -28.36 13.51
CA ASP A 405 11.22 -27.41 12.91
C ASP A 405 11.36 -27.36 11.37
N PRO A 406 10.44 -26.73 10.63
CA PRO A 406 10.50 -26.68 9.18
C PRO A 406 11.81 -26.10 8.61
N LEU A 407 12.42 -25.11 9.27
CA LEU A 407 13.68 -24.51 8.84
C LEU A 407 14.86 -25.45 9.13
N GLU A 408 14.90 -26.08 10.28
CA GLU A 408 15.91 -27.07 10.62
C GLU A 408 15.87 -28.26 9.67
N ARG A 409 14.68 -28.75 9.33
CA ARG A 409 14.47 -29.80 8.32
C ARG A 409 15.02 -29.40 6.96
N LEU A 410 14.71 -28.19 6.51
CA LEU A 410 15.20 -27.65 5.23
C LEU A 410 16.74 -27.60 5.23
N ARG A 411 17.35 -26.99 6.27
CA ARG A 411 18.79 -26.86 6.41
C ARG A 411 19.50 -28.22 6.45
N ALA A 412 19.02 -29.13 7.24
CA ALA A 412 19.57 -30.49 7.34
C ALA A 412 19.55 -31.22 6.00
N ARG A 413 18.48 -31.12 5.21
CA ARG A 413 18.41 -31.67 3.84
C ARG A 413 19.42 -31.02 2.91
N GLN A 414 19.56 -29.70 2.95
CA GLN A 414 20.54 -28.96 2.15
C GLN A 414 21.98 -29.40 2.48
N PHE A 415 22.33 -29.45 3.76
CA PHE A 415 23.67 -29.88 4.19
C PHE A 415 23.95 -31.35 3.86
N LEU A 416 23.00 -32.24 4.04
CA LEU A 416 23.13 -33.63 3.61
C LEU A 416 23.38 -33.79 2.12
N SER A 417 22.70 -32.98 1.28
CA SER A 417 22.85 -32.98 -0.16
C SER A 417 24.20 -32.43 -0.57
N GLN A 418 24.55 -31.22 -0.12
CA GLN A 418 25.76 -30.52 -0.52
C GLN A 418 27.05 -31.24 -0.05
N THR A 419 27.04 -31.80 1.14
CA THR A 419 28.20 -32.53 1.65
C THR A 419 28.45 -33.89 0.96
N LYS A 420 27.50 -34.39 0.16
CA LYS A 420 27.72 -35.59 -0.70
C LYS A 420 28.67 -35.31 -1.85
N GLU A 421 28.74 -34.06 -2.33
CA GLU A 421 29.62 -33.67 -3.43
C GLU A 421 31.11 -33.71 -3.03
N GLY A 422 31.38 -33.81 -1.73
CA GLY A 422 32.74 -33.92 -1.19
C GLY A 422 33.42 -32.56 -0.96
N PRO A 423 34.74 -32.56 -0.73
CA PRO A 423 35.49 -31.35 -0.44
C PRO A 423 35.61 -30.45 -1.68
N ILE A 424 35.53 -29.14 -1.46
CA ILE A 424 35.61 -28.13 -2.50
C ILE A 424 37.07 -27.66 -2.71
N ARG A 425 37.39 -27.27 -3.94
CA ARG A 425 38.71 -26.68 -4.30
C ARG A 425 38.71 -25.19 -4.09
N GLU A 426 37.60 -24.51 -4.39
CA GLU A 426 37.41 -23.07 -4.30
C GLU A 426 36.05 -22.78 -3.66
N ALA A 427 35.96 -21.67 -2.93
CA ALA A 427 34.69 -21.18 -2.41
C ALA A 427 33.87 -20.53 -3.56
N TYR A 428 32.59 -20.88 -3.69
CA TYR A 428 31.72 -20.31 -4.71
C TYR A 428 30.46 -19.70 -4.06
N PRO A 429 29.95 -18.63 -4.66
CA PRO A 429 28.93 -17.78 -4.05
C PRO A 429 27.66 -18.53 -3.59
N GLU A 430 27.20 -19.51 -4.38
CA GLU A 430 25.97 -20.26 -4.12
C GLU A 430 26.08 -21.07 -2.82
N LEU A 431 27.20 -21.77 -2.63
CA LEU A 431 27.45 -22.56 -1.43
C LEU A 431 27.64 -21.67 -0.20
N ILE A 432 28.34 -20.52 -0.35
CA ILE A 432 28.52 -19.57 0.76
C ILE A 432 27.16 -19.07 1.22
N LYS A 433 26.28 -18.67 0.32
CA LYS A 433 24.93 -18.18 0.64
C LYS A 433 24.05 -19.25 1.29
N LEU A 434 24.18 -20.48 0.82
CA LEU A 434 23.40 -21.61 1.32
C LEU A 434 23.85 -22.08 2.69
N ALA A 435 25.15 -22.01 3.00
CA ALA A 435 25.73 -22.65 4.17
C ALA A 435 26.21 -21.70 5.25
N LEU A 436 26.63 -20.48 4.91
CA LEU A 436 27.28 -19.56 5.85
C LEU A 436 26.26 -18.80 6.67
N GLU A 437 26.37 -18.89 8.00
CA GLU A 437 25.69 -17.99 8.92
C GLU A 437 26.51 -16.71 9.17
N ARG A 438 27.74 -16.88 9.65
CA ARG A 438 28.68 -15.76 9.91
C ARG A 438 30.13 -16.24 9.97
N ILE A 439 31.07 -15.29 9.78
CA ILE A 439 32.49 -15.45 10.02
C ILE A 439 32.95 -14.42 11.05
N ASN A 440 33.46 -14.85 12.18
CA ASN A 440 34.14 -13.99 13.13
C ASN A 440 35.63 -13.87 12.79
N VAL A 441 36.11 -12.65 12.60
CA VAL A 441 37.53 -12.37 12.28
C VAL A 441 38.29 -12.16 13.54
N ILE A 442 38.97 -13.19 14.06
CA ILE A 442 39.77 -13.12 15.28
C ILE A 442 41.05 -12.31 15.00
N ASP A 443 41.79 -12.69 13.96
CA ASP A 443 42.95 -11.98 13.44
C ASP A 443 43.08 -12.23 11.91
N LYS A 444 44.18 -11.79 11.25
CA LYS A 444 44.39 -11.92 9.81
C LYS A 444 44.39 -13.35 9.30
N LYS A 445 44.71 -14.32 10.15
CA LYS A 445 44.90 -15.72 9.79
C LYS A 445 43.88 -16.65 10.45
N THR A 446 43.25 -16.22 11.54
CA THR A 446 42.36 -17.04 12.36
C THR A 446 40.93 -16.57 12.24
N PHE A 447 40.06 -17.48 11.86
CA PHE A 447 38.62 -17.26 11.66
C PHE A 447 37.77 -18.30 12.39
N GLU A 448 36.63 -17.89 12.88
CA GLU A 448 35.56 -18.79 13.31
C GLU A 448 34.42 -18.73 12.33
N VAL A 449 34.12 -19.84 11.67
CA VAL A 449 33.07 -19.98 10.67
C VAL A 449 31.89 -20.69 11.29
N TYR A 450 30.73 -20.03 11.30
CA TYR A 450 29.46 -20.56 11.77
C TYR A 450 28.60 -20.91 10.58
N PHE A 451 28.05 -22.11 10.57
CA PHE A 451 27.20 -22.61 9.51
C PHE A 451 25.73 -22.61 9.92
N LEU A 452 24.85 -22.54 8.91
CA LEU A 452 23.39 -22.49 9.10
C LEU A 452 22.78 -23.78 9.69
N ASP A 453 23.53 -24.87 9.73
CA ASP A 453 23.13 -26.11 10.45
C ASP A 453 23.42 -26.07 11.97
N GLY A 454 24.07 -24.97 12.43
CA GLY A 454 24.49 -24.76 13.80
C GLY A 454 25.93 -25.21 14.09
N SER A 455 26.62 -25.84 13.14
CA SER A 455 28.02 -26.25 13.34
C SER A 455 28.98 -25.05 13.28
N THR A 456 30.10 -25.17 14.00
CA THR A 456 31.14 -24.12 14.06
C THR A 456 32.52 -24.73 13.81
N LYS A 457 33.34 -24.04 13.03
CA LYS A 457 34.73 -24.45 12.76
C LYS A 457 35.67 -23.28 12.99
N LYS A 458 36.66 -23.48 13.84
CA LYS A 458 37.78 -22.55 13.99
C LYS A 458 38.88 -22.95 13.02
N VAL A 459 39.28 -22.04 12.15
CA VAL A 459 40.25 -22.30 11.08
C VAL A 459 41.40 -21.29 11.10
N CYS A 460 42.59 -21.78 10.70
CA CYS A 460 43.76 -20.94 10.50
C CYS A 460 44.19 -21.09 9.02
N ILE A 461 44.29 -20.00 8.30
CA ILE A 461 44.73 -20.01 6.90
C ILE A 461 46.25 -20.00 6.84
N PRO A 462 46.87 -20.70 5.85
CA PRO A 462 48.29 -20.64 5.62
C PRO A 462 48.73 -19.22 5.25
N GLY A 463 49.91 -18.82 5.67
CA GLY A 463 50.43 -17.47 5.51
C GLY A 463 50.92 -17.18 4.07
#